data_baedcf721011f43c5b2dee5c4fb5f3ae
#
_entry.id   baedcf721011f43c5b2dee5c4fb5f3ae
#
_cell.length_a   1.000
_cell.length_b   1.000
_cell.length_c   1.000
_cell.angle_alpha   90.00
_cell.angle_beta   90.00
_cell.angle_gamma   90.00
#
_symmetry.space_group_name_H-M   'P 1'
#
loop_
_entity.id
_entity.type
_entity.pdbx_description
1 polymer ?
#
loop_
_entity_poly.entity_id
_entity_poly.type
_entity_poly.pdbx_seq_one_letter_code
_entity_poly.pdbx_strand_id
1 'polypeptide(L)'
;ILDVAAVILQSTPAALDISDNRIVNADDGAPRIELSELARTVYFRPDTLPQGIQPELMATRHFVPRQYPFAFTNGVQASWLEVDTETGFVTLLKHWVVEDCGTIVNPQLVDEQIRGGVVQGFGAALFEKCIYDERGQLTNASMADYLVPMSGEMPDIEVGHVVSPTQESELGAKGAGEAGTAGAAAAVANAVNDALRPFGATITEIPLTPQVILTALGRI
;
A
#
# COMPACT_ATOMS: atom_id res chain seq x y z
N ILE A 1 14.46 -25.08 5.52
CA ILE A 1 13.95 -25.63 6.80
C ILE A 1 13.87 -27.14 6.70
N LEU A 2 13.09 -27.71 5.77
CA LEU A 2 12.88 -29.16 5.69
C LEU A 2 14.16 -29.96 5.43
N ASP A 3 15.09 -29.43 4.66
CA ASP A 3 16.40 -30.06 4.42
C ASP A 3 17.19 -30.20 5.73
N VAL A 4 17.25 -29.17 6.53
CA VAL A 4 17.92 -29.18 7.83
C VAL A 4 17.20 -30.08 8.83
N ALA A 5 15.87 -30.00 8.88
CA ALA A 5 15.05 -30.86 9.73
C ALA A 5 15.23 -32.34 9.38
N ALA A 6 15.28 -32.68 8.10
CA ALA A 6 15.47 -34.05 7.63
C ALA A 6 16.79 -34.65 8.13
N VAL A 7 17.85 -33.87 8.11
CA VAL A 7 19.16 -34.31 8.62
C VAL A 7 19.10 -34.53 10.14
N ILE A 8 18.56 -33.58 10.90
CA ILE A 8 18.47 -33.68 12.36
C ILE A 8 17.57 -34.86 12.78
N LEU A 9 16.46 -35.07 12.06
CA LEU A 9 15.46 -36.08 12.36
C LEU A 9 15.76 -37.47 11.72
N GLN A 10 16.87 -37.57 11.00
CA GLN A 10 17.25 -38.78 10.23
C GLN A 10 16.13 -39.23 9.28
N SER A 11 15.59 -38.28 8.53
CA SER A 11 14.49 -38.44 7.58
C SER A 11 14.86 -37.92 6.20
N THR A 12 13.89 -37.80 5.30
CA THR A 12 14.05 -37.12 4.01
C THR A 12 13.19 -35.87 3.97
N PRO A 13 13.56 -34.80 3.26
CA PRO A 13 12.73 -33.60 3.15
C PRO A 13 11.31 -33.88 2.64
N ALA A 14 11.16 -34.86 1.74
CA ALA A 14 9.85 -35.23 1.17
C ALA A 14 8.94 -35.97 2.16
N ALA A 15 9.49 -36.53 3.24
CA ALA A 15 8.72 -37.17 4.31
C ALA A 15 8.28 -36.22 5.42
N LEU A 16 8.65 -34.95 5.32
CA LEU A 16 8.37 -33.92 6.32
C LEU A 16 7.56 -32.77 5.73
N ASP A 17 6.74 -32.13 6.57
CA ASP A 17 6.01 -30.93 6.24
C ASP A 17 6.03 -29.95 7.45
N ILE A 18 5.55 -28.74 7.24
CA ILE A 18 5.44 -27.71 8.30
C ILE A 18 3.97 -27.43 8.55
N SER A 19 3.52 -27.68 9.76
CA SER A 19 2.16 -27.36 10.20
C SER A 19 2.18 -26.81 11.62
N ASP A 20 1.40 -25.76 11.88
CA ASP A 20 1.21 -25.14 13.19
C ASP A 20 2.53 -24.90 13.98
N ASN A 21 3.52 -24.31 13.31
CA ASN A 21 4.86 -24.07 13.84
C ASN A 21 5.64 -25.33 14.26
N ARG A 22 5.30 -26.48 13.68
CA ARG A 22 5.96 -27.78 13.91
C ARG A 22 6.44 -28.38 12.60
N ILE A 23 7.52 -29.13 12.68
CA ILE A 23 7.85 -30.11 11.67
C ILE A 23 7.04 -31.37 11.96
N VAL A 24 6.30 -31.83 10.97
CA VAL A 24 5.42 -32.98 11.05
C VAL A 24 5.79 -34.01 9.99
N ASN A 25 5.36 -35.24 10.14
CA ASN A 25 5.44 -36.21 9.02
C ASN A 25 4.44 -35.79 7.93
N ALA A 26 4.83 -35.89 6.69
CA ALA A 26 3.99 -35.49 5.56
C ALA A 26 2.80 -36.46 5.31
N ASP A 27 2.90 -37.70 5.73
CA ASP A 27 1.91 -38.74 5.50
C ASP A 27 0.76 -38.78 6.53
N ASP A 28 1.08 -38.59 7.80
CA ASP A 28 0.11 -38.71 8.90
C ASP A 28 -0.06 -37.45 9.77
N GLY A 29 0.73 -36.42 9.48
CA GLY A 29 0.72 -35.17 10.24
C GLY A 29 1.28 -35.29 11.67
N ALA A 30 1.89 -36.41 12.02
CA ALA A 30 2.42 -36.59 13.37
C ALA A 30 3.58 -35.62 13.66
N PRO A 31 3.53 -34.90 14.81
CA PRO A 31 4.54 -33.91 15.15
C PRO A 31 5.89 -34.59 15.46
N ARG A 32 6.98 -33.97 14.96
CA ARG A 32 8.35 -34.43 15.11
C ARG A 32 9.20 -33.51 15.98
N ILE A 33 9.17 -32.21 15.72
CA ILE A 33 9.92 -31.21 16.49
C ILE A 33 9.24 -29.84 16.33
N GLU A 34 9.28 -29.03 17.38
CA GLU A 34 8.85 -27.63 17.31
C GLU A 34 9.81 -26.82 16.42
N LEU A 35 9.28 -25.92 15.58
CA LEU A 35 10.09 -25.07 14.70
C LEU A 35 11.06 -24.18 15.51
N SER A 36 10.64 -23.74 16.70
CA SER A 36 11.48 -22.99 17.64
C SER A 36 12.66 -23.80 18.17
N GLU A 37 12.48 -25.09 18.41
CA GLU A 37 13.55 -25.98 18.85
C GLU A 37 14.53 -26.28 17.71
N LEU A 38 14.00 -26.52 16.50
CA LEU A 38 14.83 -26.61 15.30
C LEU A 38 15.69 -25.37 15.11
N ALA A 39 15.09 -24.18 15.18
CA ALA A 39 15.78 -22.91 15.05
C ALA A 39 16.84 -22.72 16.13
N ARG A 40 16.53 -23.06 17.39
CA ARG A 40 17.49 -23.04 18.50
C ARG A 40 18.70 -23.93 18.23
N THR A 41 18.47 -25.15 17.74
CA THR A 41 19.54 -26.08 17.39
C THR A 41 20.42 -25.50 16.29
N VAL A 42 19.84 -24.97 15.23
CA VAL A 42 20.56 -24.43 14.08
C VAL A 42 21.42 -23.23 14.46
N TYR A 43 20.86 -22.26 15.20
CA TYR A 43 21.53 -20.99 15.47
C TYR A 43 22.39 -20.99 16.75
N PHE A 44 22.06 -21.78 17.75
CA PHE A 44 22.77 -21.77 19.04
C PHE A 44 23.57 -23.03 19.35
N ARG A 45 23.36 -24.10 18.56
CA ARG A 45 24.07 -25.37 18.71
C ARG A 45 24.60 -25.87 17.36
N PRO A 46 25.29 -25.03 16.58
CA PRO A 46 25.82 -25.44 15.27
C PRO A 46 26.85 -26.57 15.38
N ASP A 47 27.44 -26.74 16.57
CA ASP A 47 28.35 -27.86 16.90
C ASP A 47 27.68 -29.23 16.82
N THR A 48 26.35 -29.29 16.92
CA THR A 48 25.56 -30.53 16.85
C THR A 48 25.09 -30.86 15.43
N LEU A 49 25.27 -29.95 14.48
CA LEU A 49 24.88 -30.17 13.09
C LEU A 49 25.91 -31.04 12.37
N PRO A 50 25.47 -31.94 11.48
CA PRO A 50 26.38 -32.72 10.64
C PRO A 50 27.26 -31.84 9.76
N GLN A 51 28.43 -32.36 9.38
CA GLN A 51 29.33 -31.66 8.46
C GLN A 51 28.61 -31.34 7.12
N GLY A 52 28.80 -30.12 6.64
CA GLY A 52 28.25 -29.66 5.37
C GLY A 52 26.88 -28.99 5.47
N ILE A 53 26.25 -29.00 6.65
CA ILE A 53 25.03 -28.23 6.90
C ILE A 53 25.40 -26.79 7.30
N GLN A 54 24.87 -25.83 6.58
CA GLN A 54 24.99 -24.42 6.97
C GLN A 54 24.07 -24.14 8.20
N PRO A 55 24.59 -23.47 9.25
CA PRO A 55 23.80 -23.18 10.45
C PRO A 55 22.88 -21.98 10.25
N GLU A 56 21.99 -22.08 9.25
CA GLU A 56 21.05 -21.03 8.90
C GLU A 56 19.71 -21.61 8.40
N LEU A 57 18.63 -20.87 8.67
CA LEU A 57 17.28 -21.14 8.14
C LEU A 57 16.82 -20.01 7.20
N MET A 58 17.77 -19.32 6.61
CA MET A 58 17.53 -18.23 5.67
C MET A 58 17.60 -18.75 4.23
N ALA A 59 16.73 -18.25 3.38
CA ALA A 59 16.78 -18.51 1.95
C ALA A 59 16.58 -17.21 1.17
N THR A 60 17.35 -17.03 0.12
CA THR A 60 17.16 -15.96 -0.86
C THR A 60 16.64 -16.57 -2.15
N ARG A 61 15.53 -16.04 -2.64
CA ARG A 61 14.95 -16.43 -3.92
C ARG A 61 14.79 -15.22 -4.81
N HIS A 62 15.00 -15.40 -6.08
CA HIS A 62 14.76 -14.40 -7.11
C HIS A 62 13.59 -14.83 -7.97
N PHE A 63 12.62 -13.94 -8.17
CA PHE A 63 11.57 -14.12 -9.15
C PHE A 63 11.94 -13.35 -10.43
N VAL A 64 11.83 -14.01 -11.57
CA VAL A 64 12.04 -13.39 -12.88
C VAL A 64 10.73 -13.49 -13.66
N PRO A 65 10.10 -12.36 -14.03
CA PRO A 65 8.90 -12.36 -14.86
C PRO A 65 9.16 -13.07 -16.20
N ARG A 66 8.16 -13.77 -16.72
CA ARG A 66 8.31 -14.59 -17.93
C ARG A 66 8.36 -13.79 -19.23
N GLN A 67 7.56 -12.71 -19.30
CA GLN A 67 7.39 -11.94 -20.54
C GLN A 67 7.52 -10.45 -20.34
N TYR A 68 6.98 -9.90 -19.26
CA TYR A 68 6.97 -8.47 -18.99
C TYR A 68 7.35 -8.17 -17.53
N PRO A 69 8.25 -7.18 -17.31
CA PRO A 69 8.78 -6.93 -15.96
C PRO A 69 7.80 -6.23 -15.01
N PHE A 70 6.64 -5.77 -15.53
CA PHE A 70 5.69 -5.00 -14.73
C PHE A 70 4.31 -5.64 -14.72
N ALA A 71 3.68 -5.66 -13.55
CA ALA A 71 2.29 -6.02 -13.37
C ALA A 71 1.52 -4.77 -12.91
N PHE A 72 0.71 -4.19 -13.81
CA PHE A 72 0.00 -2.96 -13.53
C PHE A 72 -1.23 -3.20 -12.66
N THR A 73 -1.35 -2.44 -11.58
CA THR A 73 -2.60 -2.22 -10.88
C THR A 73 -3.46 -1.23 -11.65
N ASN A 74 -4.75 -1.24 -11.42
CA ASN A 74 -5.68 -0.26 -11.95
C ASN A 74 -6.88 -0.12 -11.01
N GLY A 75 -7.59 0.99 -11.11
CA GLY A 75 -8.72 1.26 -10.24
C GLY A 75 -9.57 2.44 -10.72
N VAL A 76 -10.65 2.66 -10.00
CA VAL A 76 -11.56 3.81 -10.18
C VAL A 76 -11.83 4.43 -8.84
N GLN A 77 -11.80 5.77 -8.80
CA GLN A 77 -12.05 6.52 -7.58
C GLN A 77 -13.08 7.62 -7.81
N ALA A 78 -13.88 7.90 -6.77
CA ALA A 78 -14.87 8.96 -6.79
C ALA A 78 -14.90 9.68 -5.43
N SER A 79 -15.01 11.01 -5.47
CA SER A 79 -15.13 11.86 -4.29
C SER A 79 -16.49 12.54 -4.27
N TRP A 80 -17.08 12.60 -3.08
CA TRP A 80 -18.22 13.44 -2.79
C TRP A 80 -17.79 14.49 -1.76
N LEU A 81 -17.97 15.75 -2.10
CA LEU A 81 -17.46 16.86 -1.33
C LEU A 81 -18.39 18.07 -1.43
N GLU A 82 -18.14 19.03 -0.56
CA GLU A 82 -18.81 20.31 -0.48
C GLU A 82 -17.76 21.43 -0.64
N VAL A 83 -18.09 22.46 -1.42
CA VAL A 83 -17.25 23.65 -1.57
C VAL A 83 -18.02 24.85 -1.02
N ASP A 84 -17.47 25.47 0.00
CA ASP A 84 -17.96 26.75 0.50
C ASP A 84 -17.47 27.88 -0.43
N THR A 85 -18.39 28.47 -1.19
CA THR A 85 -18.05 29.49 -2.17
C THR A 85 -17.77 30.88 -1.56
N GLU A 86 -17.98 31.08 -0.25
CA GLU A 86 -17.65 32.31 0.45
C GLU A 86 -16.24 32.27 1.05
N THR A 87 -15.81 31.09 1.50
CA THR A 87 -14.52 30.91 2.15
C THR A 87 -13.51 30.15 1.29
N GLY A 88 -13.97 29.42 0.27
CA GLY A 88 -13.13 28.55 -0.58
C GLY A 88 -12.72 27.24 0.08
N PHE A 89 -13.23 26.91 1.28
CA PHE A 89 -12.94 25.64 1.92
C PHE A 89 -13.66 24.48 1.24
N VAL A 90 -12.97 23.35 1.18
CA VAL A 90 -13.48 22.07 0.68
C VAL A 90 -13.64 21.11 1.84
N THR A 91 -14.83 20.55 1.99
CA THR A 91 -15.12 19.49 2.97
C THR A 91 -15.34 18.18 2.24
N LEU A 92 -14.45 17.22 2.45
CA LEU A 92 -14.59 15.87 1.94
C LEU A 92 -15.66 15.13 2.75
N LEU A 93 -16.74 14.70 2.10
CA LEU A 93 -17.86 14.01 2.75
C LEU A 93 -17.74 12.51 2.68
N LYS A 94 -17.34 11.97 1.51
CA LYS A 94 -17.12 10.55 1.29
C LYS A 94 -16.19 10.31 0.11
N HIS A 95 -15.46 9.20 0.16
CA HIS A 95 -14.65 8.76 -0.96
C HIS A 95 -14.83 7.26 -1.19
N TRP A 96 -14.88 6.86 -2.45
CA TRP A 96 -14.94 5.47 -2.88
C TRP A 96 -13.73 5.17 -3.75
N VAL A 97 -13.13 4.02 -3.49
CA VAL A 97 -12.02 3.51 -4.26
C VAL A 97 -12.21 2.03 -4.54
N VAL A 98 -12.17 1.64 -5.80
CA VAL A 98 -12.20 0.24 -6.22
C VAL A 98 -10.92 -0.04 -6.97
N GLU A 99 -10.15 -0.99 -6.46
CA GLU A 99 -8.81 -1.30 -6.98
C GLU A 99 -8.70 -2.76 -7.43
N ASP A 100 -7.87 -2.98 -8.45
CA ASP A 100 -7.44 -4.30 -8.89
C ASP A 100 -5.96 -4.49 -8.60
N CYS A 101 -5.66 -5.02 -7.42
CA CYS A 101 -4.31 -5.41 -7.01
C CYS A 101 -4.00 -6.89 -7.34
N GLY A 102 -4.75 -7.50 -8.25
CA GLY A 102 -4.65 -8.93 -8.52
C GLY A 102 -5.09 -9.77 -7.32
N THR A 103 -4.35 -10.82 -7.00
CA THR A 103 -4.63 -11.65 -5.82
C THR A 103 -4.32 -10.87 -4.54
N ILE A 104 -5.30 -10.73 -3.68
CA ILE A 104 -5.17 -10.07 -2.37
C ILE A 104 -4.60 -11.09 -1.39
N VAL A 105 -3.35 -10.88 -0.94
CA VAL A 105 -2.68 -11.79 0.00
C VAL A 105 -3.18 -11.59 1.42
N ASN A 106 -3.36 -10.35 1.84
CA ASN A 106 -3.92 -10.00 3.14
C ASN A 106 -4.90 -8.83 2.98
N PRO A 107 -6.22 -9.09 3.03
CA PRO A 107 -7.24 -8.06 2.79
C PRO A 107 -7.11 -6.85 3.70
N GLN A 108 -6.93 -7.06 5.01
CA GLN A 108 -6.82 -5.95 5.96
C GLN A 108 -5.64 -5.02 5.64
N LEU A 109 -4.48 -5.59 5.32
CA LEU A 109 -3.29 -4.78 5.01
C LEU A 109 -3.44 -4.04 3.67
N VAL A 110 -4.10 -4.65 2.69
CA VAL A 110 -4.36 -4.00 1.39
C VAL A 110 -5.35 -2.86 1.54
N ASP A 111 -6.43 -3.05 2.28
CA ASP A 111 -7.42 -2.00 2.54
C ASP A 111 -6.80 -0.78 3.23
N GLU A 112 -5.99 -0.99 4.26
CA GLU A 112 -5.34 0.10 4.99
C GLU A 112 -4.25 0.79 4.13
N GLN A 113 -3.54 0.04 3.29
CA GLN A 113 -2.60 0.61 2.33
C GLN A 113 -3.30 1.51 1.33
N ILE A 114 -4.46 1.09 0.81
CA ILE A 114 -5.25 1.88 -0.13
C ILE A 114 -5.78 3.15 0.56
N ARG A 115 -6.35 3.04 1.76
CA ARG A 115 -6.81 4.21 2.52
C ARG A 115 -5.69 5.22 2.76
N GLY A 116 -4.52 4.75 3.19
CA GLY A 116 -3.35 5.60 3.37
C GLY A 116 -2.89 6.28 2.07
N GLY A 117 -2.91 5.56 0.96
CA GLY A 117 -2.62 6.11 -0.37
C GLY A 117 -3.62 7.17 -0.81
N VAL A 118 -4.92 6.95 -0.57
CA VAL A 118 -5.97 7.94 -0.87
C VAL A 118 -5.75 9.23 -0.08
N VAL A 119 -5.42 9.14 1.21
CA VAL A 119 -5.12 10.32 2.05
C VAL A 119 -3.92 11.09 1.53
N GLN A 120 -2.89 10.42 1.03
CA GLN A 120 -1.76 11.08 0.36
C GLN A 120 -2.22 11.84 -0.89
N GLY A 121 -3.11 11.27 -1.69
CA GLY A 121 -3.70 11.96 -2.84
C GLY A 121 -4.55 13.18 -2.44
N PHE A 122 -5.26 13.13 -1.31
CA PHE A 122 -5.97 14.28 -0.76
C PHE A 122 -4.99 15.39 -0.35
N GLY A 123 -3.86 15.01 0.25
CA GLY A 123 -2.77 15.93 0.58
C GLY A 123 -2.34 16.71 -0.66
N ALA A 124 -2.01 16.03 -1.73
CA ALA A 124 -1.61 16.66 -3.00
C ALA A 124 -2.72 17.53 -3.60
N ALA A 125 -3.99 17.13 -3.48
CA ALA A 125 -5.11 17.85 -4.08
C ALA A 125 -5.48 19.13 -3.34
N LEU A 126 -5.39 19.17 -2.01
CA LEU A 126 -6.01 20.22 -1.19
C LEU A 126 -5.04 20.97 -0.28
N PHE A 127 -3.91 20.37 0.12
CA PHE A 127 -3.09 20.86 1.24
C PHE A 127 -1.64 21.16 0.86
N GLU A 128 -0.97 20.18 0.25
CA GLU A 128 0.49 20.16 0.14
C GLU A 128 1.01 21.07 -0.98
N LYS A 129 1.82 22.06 -0.60
CA LYS A 129 2.45 22.98 -1.54
C LYS A 129 3.87 23.30 -1.08
N CYS A 130 4.85 23.00 -1.94
CA CYS A 130 6.22 23.47 -1.74
C CYS A 130 6.35 24.92 -2.21
N ILE A 131 6.81 25.82 -1.32
CA ILE A 131 7.00 27.22 -1.59
C ILE A 131 8.49 27.54 -1.57
N TYR A 132 9.00 28.01 -2.72
CA TYR A 132 10.41 28.38 -2.89
C TYR A 132 10.58 29.87 -2.99
N ASP A 133 11.65 30.41 -2.41
CA ASP A 133 12.08 31.81 -2.61
C ASP A 133 12.80 31.98 -3.97
N GLU A 134 13.18 33.21 -4.29
CA GLU A 134 13.89 33.56 -5.52
C GLU A 134 15.26 32.87 -5.67
N ARG A 135 15.81 32.32 -4.60
CA ARG A 135 17.08 31.61 -4.56
C ARG A 135 16.90 30.09 -4.66
N GLY A 136 15.66 29.61 -4.77
CA GLY A 136 15.31 28.20 -4.81
C GLY A 136 15.34 27.52 -3.42
N GLN A 137 15.35 28.30 -2.34
CA GLN A 137 15.25 27.77 -0.98
C GLN A 137 13.79 27.47 -0.62
N LEU A 138 13.51 26.26 -0.14
CA LEU A 138 12.19 25.90 0.36
C LEU A 138 11.90 26.68 1.65
N THR A 139 10.84 27.47 1.65
CA THR A 139 10.49 28.38 2.77
C THR A 139 9.55 27.78 3.78
N ASN A 140 8.81 26.73 3.42
CA ASN A 140 7.85 26.02 4.27
C ASN A 140 8.28 24.56 4.53
N ALA A 141 9.49 24.38 5.05
CA ALA A 141 10.13 23.06 5.24
C ALA A 141 9.80 22.38 6.57
N SER A 142 8.87 22.92 7.36
CA SER A 142 8.46 22.35 8.65
C SER A 142 6.99 21.95 8.67
N MET A 143 6.62 21.02 9.56
CA MET A 143 5.21 20.61 9.72
C MET A 143 4.30 21.73 10.23
N ALA A 144 4.86 22.88 10.63
CA ALA A 144 4.07 24.05 10.98
C ALA A 144 3.58 24.83 9.74
N ASP A 145 4.33 24.76 8.65
CA ASP A 145 4.10 25.55 7.43
C ASP A 145 3.74 24.68 6.22
N TYR A 146 4.21 23.43 6.18
CA TYR A 146 3.86 22.45 5.17
C TYR A 146 2.65 21.66 5.64
N LEU A 147 1.49 21.97 5.06
CA LEU A 147 0.23 21.38 5.49
C LEU A 147 0.09 19.96 4.94
N VAL A 148 -0.24 19.03 5.83
CA VAL A 148 -0.63 17.65 5.48
C VAL A 148 -2.02 17.37 6.04
N PRO A 149 -2.77 16.43 5.44
CA PRO A 149 -4.09 16.06 5.95
C PRO A 149 -4.02 15.52 7.38
N MET A 150 -4.94 15.97 8.22
CA MET A 150 -5.12 15.43 9.57
C MET A 150 -6.33 14.50 9.63
N SER A 151 -6.35 13.57 10.58
CA SER A 151 -7.40 12.56 10.70
C SER A 151 -8.82 13.14 10.83
N GLY A 152 -8.96 14.33 11.44
CA GLY A 152 -10.24 15.00 11.59
C GLY A 152 -10.81 15.62 10.30
N GLU A 153 -9.99 15.72 9.25
CA GLU A 153 -10.36 16.28 7.94
C GLU A 153 -10.70 15.19 6.92
N MET A 154 -10.43 13.93 7.28
CA MET A 154 -10.60 12.80 6.37
C MET A 154 -12.03 12.26 6.40
N PRO A 155 -12.62 11.99 5.23
CA PRO A 155 -13.92 11.35 5.13
C PRO A 155 -13.82 9.85 5.44
N ASP A 156 -14.97 9.18 5.50
CA ASP A 156 -15.01 7.73 5.37
C ASP A 156 -14.58 7.32 3.95
N ILE A 157 -13.56 6.45 3.88
CA ILE A 157 -13.01 5.91 2.62
C ILE A 157 -13.48 4.47 2.47
N GLU A 158 -14.39 4.26 1.54
CA GLU A 158 -14.93 2.94 1.24
C GLU A 158 -14.06 2.26 0.17
N VAL A 159 -13.47 1.12 0.54
CA VAL A 159 -12.57 0.34 -0.31
C VAL A 159 -13.30 -0.86 -0.88
N GLY A 160 -13.22 -1.05 -2.18
CA GLY A 160 -13.69 -2.23 -2.89
C GLY A 160 -12.59 -2.84 -3.75
N HIS A 161 -12.77 -4.09 -4.15
CA HIS A 161 -11.78 -4.82 -4.93
C HIS A 161 -12.40 -5.51 -6.14
N VAL A 162 -11.68 -5.45 -7.26
CA VAL A 162 -11.84 -6.35 -8.40
C VAL A 162 -10.59 -7.22 -8.45
N VAL A 163 -10.77 -8.54 -8.41
CA VAL A 163 -9.65 -9.48 -8.38
C VAL A 163 -9.39 -10.04 -9.79
N SER A 164 -8.29 -9.59 -10.39
CA SER A 164 -7.85 -10.03 -11.73
C SER A 164 -6.37 -10.44 -11.65
N PRO A 165 -6.10 -11.71 -11.28
CA PRO A 165 -4.74 -12.20 -11.08
C PRO A 165 -3.88 -12.08 -12.33
N THR A 166 -2.62 -11.68 -12.15
CA THR A 166 -1.63 -11.65 -13.24
C THR A 166 -0.89 -12.98 -13.35
N GLN A 167 -0.43 -13.31 -14.57
CA GLN A 167 0.47 -14.46 -14.82
C GLN A 167 1.94 -14.08 -14.60
N GLU A 168 2.25 -12.81 -14.41
CA GLU A 168 3.61 -12.28 -14.28
C GLU A 168 4.13 -12.28 -12.83
N SER A 169 3.34 -12.78 -11.87
CA SER A 169 3.77 -13.04 -10.50
C SER A 169 3.36 -14.43 -10.03
N GLU A 170 4.09 -15.03 -9.09
CA GLU A 170 3.81 -16.39 -8.59
C GLU A 170 2.43 -16.51 -7.94
N LEU A 171 2.02 -15.47 -7.22
CA LEU A 171 0.75 -15.43 -6.49
C LEU A 171 -0.40 -14.82 -7.32
N GLY A 172 -0.11 -14.29 -8.50
CA GLY A 172 -1.08 -13.49 -9.26
C GLY A 172 -1.33 -12.10 -8.68
N ALA A 173 -0.55 -11.67 -7.70
CA ALA A 173 -0.65 -10.35 -7.09
C ALA A 173 -0.04 -9.27 -8.00
N LYS A 174 -0.61 -8.07 -7.96
CA LYS A 174 -0.11 -6.85 -8.60
C LYS A 174 0.33 -5.85 -7.52
N GLY A 175 0.90 -4.73 -7.92
CA GLY A 175 1.27 -3.68 -6.98
C GLY A 175 0.05 -3.10 -6.26
N ALA A 176 0.16 -2.90 -4.95
CA ALA A 176 -0.88 -2.27 -4.13
C ALA A 176 -0.39 -1.01 -3.41
N GLY A 177 0.94 -0.78 -3.36
CA GLY A 177 1.54 0.29 -2.58
C GLY A 177 1.06 1.70 -2.94
N GLU A 178 0.90 1.99 -4.22
CA GLU A 178 0.50 3.31 -4.72
C GLU A 178 -0.91 3.31 -5.36
N ALA A 179 -1.64 2.20 -5.27
CA ALA A 179 -2.97 2.05 -5.88
C ALA A 179 -3.92 3.17 -5.42
N GLY A 180 -4.01 3.40 -4.12
CA GLY A 180 -4.86 4.45 -3.55
C GLY A 180 -4.47 5.87 -3.97
N THR A 181 -3.19 6.15 -4.14
CA THR A 181 -2.69 7.51 -4.45
C THR A 181 -2.98 7.91 -5.90
N ALA A 182 -2.90 6.96 -6.84
CA ALA A 182 -2.88 7.24 -8.27
C ALA A 182 -4.12 8.01 -8.79
N GLY A 183 -5.30 7.71 -8.26
CA GLY A 183 -6.55 8.33 -8.70
C GLY A 183 -7.12 9.40 -7.78
N ALA A 184 -6.70 9.45 -6.51
CA ALA A 184 -7.35 10.24 -5.48
C ALA A 184 -7.30 11.75 -5.74
N ALA A 185 -6.13 12.29 -6.10
CA ALA A 185 -6.00 13.72 -6.40
C ALA A 185 -6.87 14.15 -7.58
N ALA A 186 -6.92 13.33 -8.64
CA ALA A 186 -7.75 13.59 -9.81
C ALA A 186 -9.25 13.51 -9.48
N ALA A 187 -9.66 12.53 -8.65
CA ALA A 187 -11.05 12.40 -8.22
C ALA A 187 -11.52 13.64 -7.44
N VAL A 188 -10.70 14.14 -6.52
CA VAL A 188 -10.98 15.38 -5.76
C VAL A 188 -11.05 16.58 -6.70
N ALA A 189 -10.04 16.75 -7.57
CA ALA A 189 -10.00 17.90 -8.49
C ALA A 189 -11.22 17.91 -9.43
N ASN A 190 -11.64 16.76 -9.94
CA ASN A 190 -12.84 16.63 -10.77
C ASN A 190 -14.10 16.96 -9.96
N ALA A 191 -14.24 16.50 -8.73
CA ALA A 191 -15.39 16.78 -7.89
C ALA A 191 -15.50 18.28 -7.53
N VAL A 192 -14.36 18.94 -7.21
CA VAL A 192 -14.33 20.40 -7.01
C VAL A 192 -14.75 21.15 -8.28
N ASN A 193 -14.22 20.77 -9.43
CA ASN A 193 -14.60 21.39 -10.70
C ASN A 193 -16.08 21.15 -11.05
N ASP A 194 -16.64 20.00 -10.71
CA ASP A 194 -18.08 19.75 -10.87
C ASP A 194 -18.92 20.65 -9.95
N ALA A 195 -18.51 20.85 -8.70
CA ALA A 195 -19.14 21.77 -7.76
C ALA A 195 -19.07 23.24 -8.23
N LEU A 196 -17.98 23.63 -8.91
CA LEU A 196 -17.79 24.99 -9.41
C LEU A 196 -18.43 25.25 -10.78
N ARG A 197 -18.86 24.20 -11.50
CA ARG A 197 -19.48 24.32 -12.84
C ARG A 197 -20.67 25.28 -12.91
N PRO A 198 -21.60 25.35 -11.94
CA PRO A 198 -22.71 26.31 -11.94
C PRO A 198 -22.26 27.78 -11.94
N PHE A 199 -21.03 28.04 -11.48
CA PHE A 199 -20.42 29.37 -11.41
C PHE A 199 -19.57 29.71 -12.64
N GLY A 200 -19.43 28.76 -13.58
CA GLY A 200 -18.58 28.94 -14.76
C GLY A 200 -17.07 28.91 -14.45
N ALA A 201 -16.69 28.48 -13.27
CA ALA A 201 -15.30 28.42 -12.85
C ALA A 201 -14.68 27.05 -13.11
N THR A 202 -13.38 27.03 -13.46
CA THR A 202 -12.59 25.81 -13.68
C THR A 202 -11.18 26.03 -13.16
N ILE A 203 -10.62 25.04 -12.48
CA ILE A 203 -9.26 25.04 -11.94
C ILE A 203 -8.49 23.86 -12.53
N THR A 204 -7.29 24.13 -13.07
CA THR A 204 -6.45 23.14 -13.75
C THR A 204 -5.15 22.83 -13.02
N GLU A 205 -4.97 23.39 -11.83
CA GLU A 205 -3.77 23.19 -11.01
C GLU A 205 -4.15 22.74 -9.60
N ILE A 206 -3.24 22.05 -8.93
CA ILE A 206 -3.35 21.66 -7.51
C ILE A 206 -2.15 22.25 -6.73
N PRO A 207 -2.29 22.44 -5.41
CA PRO A 207 -3.45 22.17 -4.56
C PRO A 207 -4.58 23.20 -4.73
N LEU A 208 -5.82 22.71 -4.59
CA LEU A 208 -7.06 23.50 -4.67
C LEU A 208 -7.30 24.24 -3.34
N THR A 209 -6.40 25.15 -3.01
CA THR A 209 -6.49 25.92 -1.77
C THR A 209 -7.68 26.88 -1.80
N PRO A 210 -8.16 27.35 -0.63
CA PRO A 210 -9.22 28.36 -0.57
C PRO A 210 -8.96 29.59 -1.44
N GLN A 211 -7.70 30.07 -1.48
CA GLN A 211 -7.31 31.19 -2.32
C GLN A 211 -7.48 30.87 -3.83
N VAL A 212 -7.09 29.70 -4.27
CA VAL A 212 -7.23 29.27 -5.68
C VAL A 212 -8.70 29.19 -6.07
N ILE A 213 -9.54 28.62 -5.19
CA ILE A 213 -10.99 28.51 -5.43
C ILE A 213 -11.65 29.89 -5.47
N LEU A 214 -11.36 30.77 -4.53
CA LEU A 214 -11.92 32.12 -4.50
C LEU A 214 -11.47 32.97 -5.70
N THR A 215 -10.21 32.80 -6.15
CA THR A 215 -9.72 33.45 -7.36
C THR A 215 -10.48 32.95 -8.60
N ALA A 216 -10.68 31.64 -8.72
CA ALA A 216 -11.44 31.08 -9.84
C ALA A 216 -12.91 31.52 -9.88
N LEU A 217 -13.50 31.78 -8.70
CA LEU A 217 -14.86 32.33 -8.56
C LEU A 217 -14.91 33.86 -8.76
N GLY A 218 -13.78 34.54 -8.93
CA GLY A 218 -13.72 36.02 -9.07
C GLY A 218 -14.10 36.76 -7.78
N ARG A 219 -13.83 36.13 -6.62
CA ARG A 219 -14.13 36.73 -5.29
C ARG A 219 -12.95 37.53 -4.75
N ILE A 220 -11.73 37.19 -5.18
CA ILE A 220 -10.46 37.89 -4.89
C ILE A 220 -9.59 38.00 -6.12
#